data_eb464f7eb96a7273427be6a67b6d6931
#
_entry.id   eb464f7eb96a7273427be6a67b6d6931
#
_cell.length_a   1.000
_cell.length_b   1.000
_cell.length_c   1.000
_cell.angle_alpha   90.00
_cell.angle_beta   90.00
_cell.angle_gamma   90.00
#
_symmetry.space_group_name_H-M   'P 1'
#
loop_
_entity.id
_entity.type
_entity.pdbx_description
1 polymer ?
#
loop_
_entity_poly.entity_id
_entity_poly.type
_entity_poly.pdbx_seq_one_letter_code
_entity_poly.pdbx_strand_id
1 'polypeptide(L)'
;SKVDASKVDGEGIGTHGYFAKNAVQTPLMLKTDDKLYINIFEAALVNYPAMHLLIDKKDLILTAALTPDAVGTKAYMQTPQHTPWRTIIVSDKATDILASKMILNLNEPSKIADPSFIQPQKYIGIWWGMHVPNTMSWNYADAPNIKLNDTDWNALTPLPQHGASNKNVRRYIDFAAEHGFAGVLVEGWNVGWED
;
A
#
# COMPACT_ATOMS: atom_id res chain seq x y z
N SER A 1 4.05 -4.70 9.13
CA SER A 1 3.46 -6.03 9.00
C SER A 1 4.54 -7.08 9.09
N LYS A 2 4.36 -8.08 9.93
CA LYS A 2 5.27 -9.21 10.03
C LYS A 2 4.97 -10.12 8.84
N VAL A 3 5.80 -10.08 7.83
CA VAL A 3 5.73 -11.05 6.75
C VAL A 3 6.45 -12.31 7.23
N ASP A 4 5.76 -13.44 7.21
CA ASP A 4 6.41 -14.72 7.44
C ASP A 4 7.30 -15.01 6.23
N ALA A 5 8.58 -14.72 6.39
CA ALA A 5 9.55 -14.87 5.32
C ALA A 5 9.69 -16.32 4.81
N SER A 6 9.15 -17.31 5.52
CA SER A 6 9.10 -18.71 5.05
C SER A 6 8.02 -18.92 3.97
N LYS A 7 7.05 -18.01 3.88
CA LYS A 7 5.91 -18.08 2.94
C LYS A 7 6.03 -17.14 1.76
N VAL A 8 7.05 -16.28 1.74
CA VAL A 8 7.30 -15.37 0.63
C VAL A 8 8.31 -16.03 -0.30
N ASP A 9 7.84 -16.72 -1.30
CA ASP A 9 8.67 -17.36 -2.32
C ASP A 9 8.78 -16.57 -3.63
N GLY A 10 8.44 -15.32 -3.61
CA GLY A 10 8.72 -14.38 -4.71
C GLY A 10 7.89 -14.56 -5.99
N GLU A 11 7.00 -15.53 -6.03
CA GLU A 11 6.19 -15.81 -7.22
C GLU A 11 4.71 -15.43 -7.06
N GLY A 12 4.30 -14.90 -5.91
CA GLY A 12 2.89 -14.93 -5.59
C GLY A 12 2.20 -13.61 -5.31
N ILE A 13 2.88 -12.47 -5.32
CA ILE A 13 2.23 -11.23 -4.95
C ILE A 13 2.47 -10.17 -6.02
N GLY A 14 1.52 -10.09 -6.94
CA GLY A 14 1.44 -9.05 -7.93
C GLY A 14 2.39 -9.25 -9.12
N THR A 15 1.89 -9.03 -10.27
CA THR A 15 2.54 -9.20 -11.55
C THR A 15 3.74 -8.26 -11.80
N HIS A 16 3.97 -7.30 -10.92
CA HIS A 16 5.03 -6.28 -11.06
C HIS A 16 5.94 -6.15 -9.84
N GLY A 17 5.79 -7.06 -8.86
CA GLY A 17 6.54 -6.97 -7.63
C GLY A 17 7.90 -7.64 -7.71
N TYR A 18 8.96 -6.87 -7.75
CA TYR A 18 10.28 -7.38 -7.41
C TYR A 18 10.40 -7.52 -5.89
N PHE A 19 9.97 -8.65 -5.38
CA PHE A 19 10.15 -8.99 -3.96
C PHE A 19 11.28 -10.01 -3.83
N ALA A 20 12.34 -9.63 -3.15
CA ALA A 20 13.38 -10.58 -2.77
C ALA A 20 12.81 -11.57 -1.74
N LYS A 21 13.21 -12.84 -1.85
CA LYS A 21 12.95 -13.83 -0.81
C LYS A 21 13.48 -13.33 0.55
N ASN A 22 12.72 -13.59 1.62
CA ASN A 22 13.09 -13.15 2.97
C ASN A 22 13.21 -11.62 3.10
N ALA A 23 12.34 -10.87 2.46
CA ALA A 23 12.25 -9.43 2.61
C ALA A 23 11.10 -9.01 3.50
N VAL A 24 11.23 -7.85 4.12
CA VAL A 24 10.18 -7.17 4.86
C VAL A 24 10.18 -5.69 4.50
N GLN A 25 8.99 -5.13 4.36
CA GLN A 25 8.82 -3.71 4.11
C GLN A 25 8.97 -2.90 5.41
N THR A 26 9.36 -1.65 5.26
CA THR A 26 9.28 -0.65 6.33
C THR A 26 7.92 0.08 6.29
N PRO A 27 7.41 0.57 7.43
CA PRO A 27 7.99 0.51 8.77
C PRO A 27 7.98 -0.91 9.36
N LEU A 28 9.12 -1.36 9.84
CA LEU A 28 9.25 -2.66 10.51
C LEU A 28 9.15 -2.46 12.03
N MET A 29 8.23 -3.18 12.66
CA MET A 29 8.12 -3.26 14.11
C MET A 29 8.66 -4.59 14.60
N LEU A 30 9.58 -4.52 15.54
CA LEU A 30 10.16 -5.67 16.22
C LEU A 30 9.87 -5.58 17.71
N LYS A 31 9.84 -6.72 18.36
CA LYS A 31 9.85 -6.87 19.81
C LYS A 31 10.92 -7.86 20.18
N THR A 32 11.83 -7.47 21.05
CA THR A 32 12.89 -8.35 21.58
C THR A 32 12.38 -9.17 22.77
N ASP A 33 13.11 -10.20 23.13
CA ASP A 33 12.81 -11.02 24.31
C ASP A 33 12.95 -10.20 25.60
N ASP A 34 13.83 -9.21 25.61
CA ASP A 34 13.98 -8.21 26.69
C ASP A 34 12.85 -7.17 26.73
N LYS A 35 11.80 -7.38 25.96
CA LYS A 35 10.61 -6.52 25.90
C LYS A 35 10.85 -5.14 25.35
N LEU A 36 11.92 -4.88 24.63
CA LEU A 36 12.10 -3.66 23.87
C LEU A 36 11.31 -3.72 22.56
N TYR A 37 10.71 -2.62 22.19
CA TYR A 37 10.08 -2.39 20.91
C TYR A 37 11.02 -1.58 20.04
N ILE A 38 11.19 -2.02 18.78
CA ILE A 38 12.07 -1.36 17.82
C ILE A 38 11.28 -1.07 16.56
N ASN A 39 11.34 0.16 16.08
CA ASN A 39 10.80 0.53 14.79
C ASN A 39 11.93 0.96 13.87
N ILE A 40 11.95 0.39 12.67
CA ILE A 40 12.89 0.77 11.61
C ILE A 40 12.08 1.36 10.47
N PHE A 41 12.39 2.61 10.10
CA PHE A 41 11.65 3.31 9.06
C PHE A 41 12.54 4.31 8.29
N GLU A 42 11.90 5.09 7.43
CA GLU A 42 12.50 6.14 6.62
C GLU A 42 11.76 7.45 6.84
N ALA A 43 12.49 8.55 6.74
CA ALA A 43 11.91 9.89 6.69
C ALA A 43 12.50 10.67 5.53
N ALA A 44 11.80 11.71 5.07
CA ALA A 44 12.17 12.49 3.89
C ALA A 44 12.42 11.63 2.65
N LEU A 45 11.57 10.63 2.43
CA LEU A 45 11.60 9.78 1.24
C LEU A 45 11.00 10.57 0.06
N VAL A 46 11.82 11.36 -0.58
CA VAL A 46 11.44 12.24 -1.69
C VAL A 46 12.31 11.93 -2.88
N ASN A 47 11.67 11.56 -4.00
CA ASN A 47 12.35 11.23 -5.26
C ASN A 47 13.51 10.24 -5.08
N TYR A 48 13.26 9.20 -4.32
CA TYR A 48 14.23 8.16 -3.97
C TYR A 48 13.51 6.83 -3.78
N PRO A 49 14.09 5.68 -4.17
CA PRO A 49 13.45 4.39 -3.99
C PRO A 49 13.31 4.02 -2.52
N ALA A 50 12.16 3.47 -2.17
CA ALA A 50 11.87 3.01 -0.82
C ALA A 50 12.79 1.86 -0.40
N MET A 51 13.11 1.81 0.88
CA MET A 51 13.88 0.74 1.49
C MET A 51 12.99 -0.44 1.84
N HIS A 52 13.49 -1.63 1.57
CA HIS A 52 13.06 -2.86 2.24
C HIS A 52 14.25 -3.53 2.92
N LEU A 53 13.98 -4.47 3.81
CA LEU A 53 14.99 -5.13 4.60
C LEU A 53 15.03 -6.61 4.22
N LEU A 54 16.20 -7.09 3.79
CA LEU A 54 16.48 -8.50 3.59
C LEU A 54 16.83 -9.12 4.95
N ILE A 55 16.27 -10.28 5.24
CA ILE A 55 16.40 -10.93 6.53
C ILE A 55 17.34 -12.14 6.38
N ASP A 56 18.47 -12.09 7.05
CA ASP A 56 19.26 -13.30 7.33
C ASP A 56 18.81 -13.88 8.67
N LYS A 57 18.12 -15.02 8.59
CA LYS A 57 17.60 -15.70 9.80
C LYS A 57 18.66 -16.41 10.61
N LYS A 58 19.76 -16.79 9.98
CA LYS A 58 20.85 -17.51 10.64
C LYS A 58 21.66 -16.56 11.51
N ASP A 59 22.05 -15.45 10.93
CA ASP A 59 22.94 -14.50 11.58
C ASP A 59 22.17 -13.32 12.20
N LEU A 60 20.84 -13.31 12.10
CA LEU A 60 19.92 -12.27 12.60
C LEU A 60 20.26 -10.87 12.06
N ILE A 61 20.68 -10.81 10.80
CA ILE A 61 21.05 -9.56 10.14
C ILE A 61 19.90 -9.06 9.28
N LEU A 62 19.63 -7.76 9.37
CA LEU A 62 18.76 -7.03 8.48
C LEU A 62 19.59 -6.16 7.54
N THR A 63 19.56 -6.47 6.26
CA THR A 63 20.29 -5.72 5.23
C THR A 63 19.35 -4.82 4.46
N ALA A 64 19.63 -3.52 4.45
CA ALA A 64 18.84 -2.56 3.66
C ALA A 64 19.06 -2.80 2.17
N ALA A 65 17.96 -2.86 1.43
CA ALA A 65 17.93 -2.92 -0.02
C ALA A 65 16.94 -1.89 -0.57
N LEU A 66 17.24 -1.32 -1.71
CA LEU A 66 16.38 -0.35 -2.38
C LEU A 66 15.47 -1.08 -3.37
N THR A 67 14.24 -0.62 -3.48
CA THR A 67 13.31 -1.08 -4.51
C THR A 67 13.86 -0.71 -5.88
N PRO A 68 14.10 -1.66 -6.78
CA PRO A 68 14.60 -1.39 -8.12
C PRO A 68 13.51 -0.77 -9.01
N ASP A 69 13.91 -0.10 -10.07
CA ASP A 69 13.02 0.25 -11.17
C ASP A 69 12.81 -0.94 -12.13
N ALA A 70 12.07 -0.72 -13.22
CA ALA A 70 11.75 -1.74 -14.21
C ALA A 70 12.98 -2.35 -14.93
N VAL A 71 14.12 -1.68 -14.92
CA VAL A 71 15.37 -2.15 -15.55
C VAL A 71 16.41 -2.62 -14.54
N GLY A 72 16.04 -2.66 -13.24
CA GLY A 72 16.89 -3.15 -12.17
C GLY A 72 17.81 -2.10 -11.55
N THR A 73 17.81 -0.87 -12.00
CA THR A 73 18.52 0.24 -11.35
C THR A 73 17.80 0.64 -10.08
N LYS A 74 18.54 0.87 -9.00
CA LYS A 74 17.94 1.09 -7.68
C LYS A 74 17.72 2.56 -7.35
N ALA A 75 18.61 3.46 -7.82
CA ALA A 75 18.46 4.87 -7.60
C ALA A 75 19.18 5.67 -8.68
N TYR A 76 18.54 6.76 -9.10
CA TYR A 76 19.17 7.80 -9.91
C TYR A 76 19.27 9.05 -9.05
N MET A 77 20.44 9.63 -8.98
CA MET A 77 20.68 10.86 -8.22
C MET A 77 21.36 11.90 -9.12
N GLN A 78 20.82 13.10 -9.09
CA GLN A 78 21.47 14.26 -9.67
C GLN A 78 21.93 15.18 -8.52
N THR A 79 23.22 15.42 -8.43
CA THR A 79 23.79 16.26 -7.38
C THR A 79 23.55 17.74 -7.65
N PRO A 80 23.32 18.56 -6.58
CA PRO A 80 23.22 18.15 -5.17
C PRO A 80 21.89 17.52 -4.83
N GLN A 81 21.91 16.43 -4.04
CA GLN A 81 20.71 15.73 -3.55
C GLN A 81 20.99 15.10 -2.19
N HIS A 82 19.94 14.93 -1.39
CA HIS A 82 19.96 14.21 -0.12
C HIS A 82 19.30 12.84 -0.25
N THR A 83 19.84 11.85 0.46
CA THR A 83 19.18 10.56 0.64
C THR A 83 18.16 10.65 1.76
N PRO A 84 17.15 9.77 1.81
CA PRO A 84 16.24 9.67 2.95
C PRO A 84 16.99 9.38 4.25
N TRP A 85 16.43 9.83 5.35
CA TRP A 85 16.87 9.42 6.69
C TRP A 85 16.50 7.96 6.94
N ARG A 86 17.39 7.23 7.59
CA ARG A 86 17.09 5.89 8.14
C ARG A 86 16.91 6.05 9.62
N THR A 87 15.74 5.69 10.14
CA THR A 87 15.37 5.92 11.52
C THR A 87 15.24 4.60 12.27
N ILE A 88 15.74 4.58 13.50
CA ILE A 88 15.55 3.48 14.44
C ILE A 88 15.06 4.08 15.74
N ILE A 89 13.85 3.70 16.15
CA ILE A 89 13.25 4.09 17.41
C ILE A 89 13.22 2.87 18.31
N VAL A 90 13.71 3.02 19.53
CA VAL A 90 13.72 1.97 20.54
C VAL A 90 13.03 2.46 21.79
N SER A 91 12.10 1.67 22.33
CA SER A 91 11.39 1.97 23.59
C SER A 91 11.01 0.69 24.32
N ASP A 92 10.82 0.77 25.62
CA ASP A 92 10.21 -0.29 26.44
C ASP A 92 8.67 -0.29 26.31
N LYS A 93 8.10 0.70 25.63
CA LYS A 93 6.66 0.83 25.39
C LYS A 93 6.36 0.97 23.89
N ALA A 94 5.48 0.12 23.35
CA ALA A 94 5.04 0.21 21.97
C ALA A 94 4.35 1.54 21.65
N THR A 95 3.66 2.13 22.62
CA THR A 95 2.94 3.40 22.49
C THR A 95 3.87 4.59 22.25
N ASP A 96 5.10 4.56 22.76
CA ASP A 96 6.08 5.64 22.55
C ASP A 96 6.51 5.73 21.08
N ILE A 97 6.61 4.57 20.40
CA ILE A 97 6.90 4.53 18.97
C ILE A 97 5.77 5.17 18.19
N LEU A 98 4.51 4.86 18.54
CA LEU A 98 3.34 5.45 17.90
C LEU A 98 3.24 6.95 18.15
N ALA A 99 3.59 7.40 19.35
CA ALA A 99 3.57 8.82 19.74
C ALA A 99 4.78 9.62 19.23
N SER A 100 5.82 8.95 18.72
CA SER A 100 7.05 9.60 18.27
C SER A 100 6.80 10.54 17.10
N LYS A 101 7.34 11.75 17.21
CA LYS A 101 7.33 12.73 16.10
C LYS A 101 8.63 12.72 15.29
N MET A 102 9.52 11.75 15.51
CA MET A 102 10.82 11.72 14.84
C MET A 102 10.68 11.78 13.33
N ILE A 103 9.81 10.96 12.75
CA ILE A 103 9.60 10.92 11.29
C ILE A 103 9.10 12.28 10.79
N LEU A 104 8.18 12.92 11.50
CA LEU A 104 7.65 14.23 11.11
C LEU A 104 8.74 15.31 11.17
N ASN A 105 9.56 15.28 12.21
CA ASN A 105 10.62 16.28 12.43
C ASN A 105 11.79 16.17 11.45
N LEU A 106 11.96 15.01 10.82
CA LEU A 106 13.00 14.77 9.80
C LEU A 106 12.54 15.05 8.37
N ASN A 107 11.29 15.45 8.18
CA ASN A 107 10.77 15.92 6.91
C ASN A 107 10.84 17.43 6.82
N GLU A 108 10.93 17.95 5.61
CA GLU A 108 10.79 19.38 5.36
C GLU A 108 9.41 19.90 5.82
N PRO A 109 9.31 21.14 6.26
CA PRO A 109 8.03 21.75 6.59
C PRO A 109 7.05 21.70 5.41
N SER A 110 5.76 21.60 5.71
CA SER A 110 4.71 21.67 4.70
C SER A 110 4.83 22.94 3.86
N LYS A 111 4.73 22.79 2.54
CA LYS A 111 4.62 23.90 1.59
C LYS A 111 3.18 24.35 1.37
N ILE A 112 2.22 23.67 1.96
CA ILE A 112 0.79 24.03 1.90
C ILE A 112 0.56 25.16 2.91
N ALA A 113 0.26 26.35 2.43
CA ALA A 113 0.09 27.54 3.26
C ALA A 113 -1.14 27.44 4.18
N ASP A 114 -2.23 26.88 3.68
CA ASP A 114 -3.46 26.65 4.45
C ASP A 114 -3.89 25.18 4.36
N PRO A 115 -3.60 24.37 5.37
CA PRO A 115 -4.00 22.97 5.41
C PRO A 115 -5.43 22.74 5.97
N SER A 116 -6.23 23.78 6.20
CA SER A 116 -7.55 23.68 6.85
C SER A 116 -8.55 22.79 6.10
N PHE A 117 -8.36 22.59 4.80
CA PHE A 117 -9.16 21.67 3.99
C PHE A 117 -8.88 20.19 4.30
N ILE A 118 -7.76 19.88 4.96
CA ILE A 118 -7.40 18.50 5.34
C ILE A 118 -8.12 18.19 6.65
N GLN A 119 -9.27 17.54 6.54
CA GLN A 119 -10.05 17.15 7.71
C GLN A 119 -10.06 15.63 7.84
N PRO A 120 -9.85 15.08 9.07
CA PRO A 120 -10.05 13.65 9.32
C PRO A 120 -11.48 13.25 8.98
N GLN A 121 -11.63 12.19 8.19
CA GLN A 121 -12.93 11.77 7.70
C GLN A 121 -13.14 10.26 7.90
N LYS A 122 -14.40 9.88 8.07
CA LYS A 122 -14.84 8.49 7.93
C LYS A 122 -15.45 8.34 6.54
N TYR A 123 -15.05 7.32 5.83
CA TYR A 123 -15.61 6.97 4.53
C TYR A 123 -15.87 5.47 4.45
N ILE A 124 -16.70 5.07 3.50
CA ILE A 124 -16.93 3.66 3.17
C ILE A 124 -16.18 3.32 1.89
N GLY A 125 -15.47 2.18 1.91
CA GLY A 125 -14.86 1.58 0.73
C GLY A 125 -15.73 0.46 0.18
N ILE A 126 -15.90 0.39 -1.12
CA ILE A 126 -16.73 -0.64 -1.77
C ILE A 126 -15.94 -1.88 -2.17
N TRP A 127 -14.62 -1.85 -2.06
CA TRP A 127 -13.72 -2.93 -2.45
C TRP A 127 -14.03 -4.27 -1.76
N TRP A 128 -14.36 -4.23 -0.47
CA TRP A 128 -14.68 -5.44 0.29
C TRP A 128 -15.88 -6.24 -0.24
N GLY A 129 -16.82 -5.60 -0.90
CA GLY A 129 -17.94 -6.29 -1.51
C GLY A 129 -17.54 -7.36 -2.53
N MET A 130 -16.37 -7.20 -3.13
CA MET A 130 -15.81 -8.16 -4.11
C MET A 130 -15.00 -9.28 -3.46
N HIS A 131 -14.63 -9.14 -2.19
CA HIS A 131 -13.94 -10.17 -1.42
C HIS A 131 -14.88 -11.04 -0.58
N VAL A 132 -16.14 -10.62 -0.42
CA VAL A 132 -17.14 -11.41 0.30
C VAL A 132 -17.73 -12.44 -0.68
N PRO A 133 -17.67 -13.75 -0.36
CA PRO A 133 -18.17 -14.80 -1.23
C PRO A 133 -19.62 -14.55 -1.66
N ASN A 134 -19.91 -14.79 -2.93
CA ASN A 134 -21.26 -14.74 -3.52
C ASN A 134 -21.94 -13.36 -3.49
N THR A 135 -21.22 -12.26 -3.30
CA THR A 135 -21.82 -10.91 -3.30
C THR A 135 -21.62 -10.19 -4.61
N MET A 136 -20.37 -9.95 -4.99
CA MET A 136 -20.01 -9.23 -6.22
C MET A 136 -18.83 -9.90 -6.92
N SER A 137 -18.73 -9.68 -8.22
CA SER A 137 -17.60 -10.11 -9.07
C SER A 137 -16.83 -8.90 -9.56
N TRP A 138 -15.52 -9.03 -9.67
CA TRP A 138 -14.63 -8.11 -10.35
C TRP A 138 -14.84 -8.12 -11.85
N ASN A 139 -15.08 -9.33 -12.41
CA ASN A 139 -15.14 -9.52 -13.83
C ASN A 139 -16.38 -8.83 -14.42
N TYR A 140 -16.17 -8.02 -15.44
CA TYR A 140 -17.25 -7.42 -16.20
C TYR A 140 -18.03 -8.48 -16.98
N ALA A 141 -17.33 -9.38 -17.67
CA ALA A 141 -17.90 -10.44 -18.48
C ALA A 141 -17.09 -11.74 -18.32
N ASP A 142 -17.68 -12.85 -18.71
CA ASP A 142 -16.98 -14.13 -18.82
C ASP A 142 -16.20 -14.16 -20.16
N ALA A 143 -15.17 -13.37 -20.26
CA ALA A 143 -14.30 -13.27 -21.41
C ALA A 143 -12.83 -13.23 -20.95
N PRO A 144 -11.95 -14.04 -21.52
CA PRO A 144 -10.53 -14.00 -21.23
C PRO A 144 -9.89 -12.74 -21.83
N ASN A 145 -8.82 -12.26 -21.20
CA ASN A 145 -7.94 -11.23 -21.73
C ASN A 145 -8.64 -9.90 -22.09
N ILE A 146 -9.52 -9.42 -21.25
CA ILE A 146 -10.11 -8.10 -21.41
C ILE A 146 -9.02 -7.04 -21.22
N LYS A 147 -8.78 -6.25 -22.28
CA LYS A 147 -7.82 -5.13 -22.24
C LYS A 147 -8.55 -3.82 -22.54
N LEU A 148 -8.16 -2.76 -21.84
CA LEU A 148 -8.83 -1.46 -21.91
C LEU A 148 -8.98 -0.93 -23.35
N ASN A 149 -7.92 -1.00 -24.13
CA ASN A 149 -7.87 -0.39 -25.46
C ASN A 149 -8.17 -1.35 -26.63
N ASP A 150 -8.20 -2.66 -26.37
CA ASP A 150 -8.30 -3.68 -27.42
C ASP A 150 -9.65 -4.44 -27.37
N THR A 151 -10.50 -4.12 -26.40
CA THR A 151 -11.75 -4.84 -26.17
C THR A 151 -12.94 -4.08 -26.76
N ASP A 152 -13.72 -4.74 -27.62
CA ASP A 152 -15.03 -4.23 -28.00
C ASP A 152 -16.05 -4.43 -26.86
N TRP A 153 -16.21 -3.42 -26.04
CA TRP A 153 -17.09 -3.44 -24.87
C TRP A 153 -18.56 -3.66 -25.23
N ASN A 154 -18.97 -3.29 -26.45
CA ASN A 154 -20.37 -3.46 -26.90
C ASN A 154 -20.69 -4.92 -27.25
N ALA A 155 -19.67 -5.72 -27.54
CA ALA A 155 -19.83 -7.14 -27.80
C ALA A 155 -19.91 -7.99 -26.52
N LEU A 156 -19.61 -7.41 -25.34
CA LEU A 156 -19.62 -8.12 -24.08
C LEU A 156 -20.98 -7.99 -23.35
N THR A 157 -21.38 -9.07 -22.70
CA THR A 157 -22.54 -9.07 -21.80
C THR A 157 -22.06 -9.04 -20.37
N PRO A 158 -22.42 -8.01 -19.58
CA PRO A 158 -22.03 -7.95 -18.17
C PRO A 158 -22.54 -9.15 -17.39
N LEU A 159 -21.68 -9.69 -16.52
CA LEU A 159 -22.09 -10.74 -15.58
C LEU A 159 -23.15 -10.19 -14.61
N PRO A 160 -24.18 -10.97 -14.26
CA PRO A 160 -25.22 -10.54 -13.32
C PRO A 160 -24.67 -10.10 -11.95
N GLN A 161 -23.58 -10.72 -11.52
CA GLN A 161 -22.91 -10.42 -10.25
C GLN A 161 -21.85 -9.30 -10.37
N HIS A 162 -21.66 -8.72 -11.55
CA HIS A 162 -20.70 -7.64 -11.72
C HIS A 162 -21.02 -6.45 -10.80
N GLY A 163 -20.08 -6.12 -9.90
CA GLY A 163 -20.30 -5.16 -8.84
C GLY A 163 -20.05 -3.71 -9.24
N ALA A 164 -19.25 -3.47 -10.29
CA ALA A 164 -18.86 -2.13 -10.72
C ALA A 164 -19.98 -1.46 -11.53
N SER A 165 -21.06 -1.07 -10.87
CA SER A 165 -22.24 -0.52 -11.49
C SER A 165 -22.72 0.76 -10.80
N ASN A 166 -23.37 1.65 -11.57
CA ASN A 166 -24.01 2.86 -11.05
C ASN A 166 -25.01 2.56 -9.92
N LYS A 167 -25.72 1.44 -10.02
CA LYS A 167 -26.67 1.00 -8.99
C LYS A 167 -25.97 0.78 -7.65
N ASN A 168 -24.85 0.07 -7.66
CA ASN A 168 -24.10 -0.19 -6.44
C ASN A 168 -23.44 1.08 -5.89
N VAL A 169 -22.83 1.92 -6.73
CA VAL A 169 -22.25 3.18 -6.27
C VAL A 169 -23.28 4.06 -5.58
N ARG A 170 -24.46 4.22 -6.17
CA ARG A 170 -25.58 5.00 -5.57
C ARG A 170 -25.98 4.43 -4.22
N ARG A 171 -26.13 3.11 -4.11
CA ARG A 171 -26.46 2.45 -2.84
C ARG A 171 -25.42 2.74 -1.75
N TYR A 172 -24.13 2.75 -2.08
CA TYR A 172 -23.06 3.09 -1.12
C TYR A 172 -23.09 4.58 -0.75
N ILE A 173 -23.40 5.47 -1.71
CA ILE A 173 -23.56 6.91 -1.46
C ILE A 173 -24.75 7.16 -0.53
N ASP A 174 -25.89 6.55 -0.79
CA ASP A 174 -27.10 6.67 0.03
C ASP A 174 -26.82 6.19 1.46
N PHE A 175 -26.17 5.04 1.60
CA PHE A 175 -25.77 4.51 2.91
C PHE A 175 -24.77 5.45 3.63
N ALA A 176 -23.79 6.00 2.91
CA ALA A 176 -22.84 6.95 3.50
C ALA A 176 -23.55 8.19 4.03
N ALA A 177 -24.47 8.75 3.26
CA ALA A 177 -25.25 9.92 3.63
C ALA A 177 -26.17 9.63 4.85
N GLU A 178 -26.85 8.49 4.87
CA GLU A 178 -27.74 8.09 5.97
C GLU A 178 -26.97 7.90 7.29
N HIS A 179 -25.74 7.37 7.21
CA HIS A 179 -24.97 7.03 8.40
C HIS A 179 -23.85 8.03 8.75
N GLY A 180 -23.85 9.22 8.13
CA GLY A 180 -22.92 10.30 8.48
C GLY A 180 -21.46 10.05 8.08
N PHE A 181 -21.22 9.27 7.01
CA PHE A 181 -19.91 9.16 6.40
C PHE A 181 -19.68 10.32 5.43
N ALA A 182 -18.47 10.88 5.44
CA ALA A 182 -18.12 12.02 4.62
C ALA A 182 -17.85 11.69 3.15
N GLY A 183 -17.66 10.41 2.82
CA GLY A 183 -17.32 9.99 1.47
C GLY A 183 -17.50 8.51 1.20
N VAL A 184 -17.40 8.18 -0.08
CA VAL A 184 -17.36 6.81 -0.59
C VAL A 184 -16.11 6.66 -1.45
N LEU A 185 -15.28 5.67 -1.12
CA LEU A 185 -14.11 5.31 -1.90
C LEU A 185 -14.49 4.20 -2.88
N VAL A 186 -14.44 4.51 -4.17
CA VAL A 186 -14.66 3.58 -5.26
C VAL A 186 -13.29 3.21 -5.82
N GLU A 187 -12.83 2.03 -5.53
CA GLU A 187 -11.53 1.53 -5.98
C GLU A 187 -11.58 0.06 -6.37
N GLY A 188 -10.56 -0.42 -7.08
CA GLY A 188 -10.46 -1.80 -7.54
C GLY A 188 -11.46 -2.21 -8.60
N TRP A 189 -12.17 -1.26 -9.20
CA TRP A 189 -13.19 -1.47 -10.22
C TRP A 189 -12.73 -1.08 -11.63
N ASN A 190 -11.56 -0.52 -11.74
CA ASN A 190 -11.00 -0.08 -13.00
C ASN A 190 -10.34 -1.25 -13.75
N VAL A 191 -10.58 -1.31 -15.04
CA VAL A 191 -9.89 -2.23 -15.95
C VAL A 191 -8.41 -1.83 -16.03
N GLY A 192 -7.53 -2.83 -16.13
CA GLY A 192 -6.08 -2.61 -16.16
C GLY A 192 -5.46 -2.49 -14.77
N TRP A 193 -6.18 -2.83 -13.73
CA TRP A 193 -5.62 -2.87 -12.37
C TRP A 193 -4.52 -3.94 -12.21
N GLU A 194 -4.61 -5.02 -12.97
CA GLU A 194 -3.72 -6.17 -12.94
C GLU A 194 -2.73 -6.23 -14.12
N ASP A 195 -2.73 -5.23 -15.00
CA ASP A 195 -1.86 -5.15 -16.17
C ASP A 195 -0.50 -4.53 -15.86
#